data_0689c271f1bbcf08490a4c694a87dc34
#
_entry.id   0689c271f1bbcf08490a4c694a87dc34
#
_cell.length_a   1.000
_cell.length_b   1.000
_cell.length_c   1.000
_cell.angle_alpha   90.00
_cell.angle_beta   90.00
_cell.angle_gamma   90.00
#
_symmetry.space_group_name_H-M   'P 1'
#
loop_
_entity.id
_entity.type
_entity.pdbx_description
1 polymer ?
#
loop_
_entity_poly.entity_id
_entity_poly.type
_entity_poly.pdbx_seq_one_letter_code
_entity_poly.pdbx_strand_id
1 'polypeptide(L)'
;MESIRPCSSLTRLFLWGGMKQERLNLYFMDMKYVRDLHKADDRVQSVSPQIHKSNRPFVGIVVICDEHKYCIPLDSAKEKHKTQKNDVDFTRIFDGDKLISVLNFNNMIPIDERFIKKVDLKISPKDNPAQANYKRLCIKEIEWCRKNQEAIVRKANKLYYLVQKPNCSGILKKRCNDFKKLEKVLSKLMTKY
;
A
#
# COMPACT_ATOMS: atom_id res chain seq x y z
N MET A 1 23.91 44.00 16.37
CA MET A 1 24.42 42.65 16.03
C MET A 1 23.42 41.66 16.60
N GLU A 2 22.39 41.33 15.83
CA GLU A 2 21.41 40.34 16.21
C GLU A 2 21.84 38.97 15.66
N SER A 3 22.01 38.02 16.57
CA SER A 3 22.39 36.64 16.24
C SER A 3 21.16 35.88 15.69
N ILE A 4 21.22 35.54 14.43
CA ILE A 4 20.24 34.64 13.77
C ILE A 4 20.46 33.23 14.32
N ARG A 5 19.51 32.70 15.10
CA ARG A 5 19.46 31.32 15.52
C ARG A 5 19.00 30.47 14.34
N PRO A 6 19.64 29.30 14.07
CA PRO A 6 19.16 28.41 13.02
C PRO A 6 17.84 27.77 13.44
N CYS A 7 16.88 27.82 12.54
CA CYS A 7 15.57 27.17 12.66
C CYS A 7 15.77 25.65 12.69
N SER A 8 15.59 25.05 13.86
CA SER A 8 15.57 23.61 14.02
C SER A 8 14.37 23.05 13.22
N SER A 9 14.67 22.14 12.29
CA SER A 9 13.70 21.40 11.51
C SER A 9 12.74 20.64 12.43
N LEU A 10 11.60 21.24 12.70
CA LEU A 10 10.47 20.58 13.35
C LEU A 10 9.95 19.49 12.40
N THR A 11 10.32 18.25 12.66
CA THR A 11 9.63 17.07 12.16
C THR A 11 8.19 17.16 12.65
N ARG A 12 7.30 17.68 11.82
CA ARG A 12 5.86 17.72 12.11
C ARG A 12 5.36 16.29 12.13
N LEU A 13 5.27 15.72 13.32
CA LEU A 13 4.53 14.48 13.57
C LEU A 13 3.04 14.76 13.23
N PHE A 14 2.56 14.23 12.12
CA PHE A 14 1.14 14.24 11.82
C PHE A 14 0.46 13.19 12.71
N LEU A 15 -0.11 13.65 13.83
CA LEU A 15 -1.05 12.88 14.62
C LEU A 15 -2.41 12.96 13.94
N TRP A 16 -2.81 11.86 13.30
CA TRP A 16 -4.18 11.64 12.87
C TRP A 16 -4.75 10.53 13.77
N GLY A 17 -5.82 10.84 14.50
CA GLY A 17 -6.61 9.83 15.24
C GLY A 17 -5.84 8.95 16.22
N GLY A 18 -4.84 9.46 16.95
CA GLY A 18 -4.14 8.72 18.01
C GLY A 18 -3.13 7.66 17.54
N MET A 19 -3.15 7.19 16.29
CA MET A 19 -2.16 6.26 15.76
C MET A 19 -1.03 6.98 15.02
N LYS A 20 0.22 6.65 15.38
CA LYS A 20 1.41 7.20 14.73
C LYS A 20 1.79 6.35 13.52
N GLN A 21 1.97 6.99 12.36
CA GLN A 21 2.52 6.31 11.19
C GLN A 21 3.95 5.86 11.46
N GLU A 22 4.16 4.56 11.41
CA GLU A 22 5.48 3.95 11.53
C GLU A 22 6.25 4.01 10.20
N ARG A 23 7.56 3.72 10.25
CA ARG A 23 8.38 3.57 9.06
C ARG A 23 7.81 2.48 8.16
N LEU A 24 7.65 2.77 6.87
CA LEU A 24 7.10 1.84 5.91
C LEU A 24 7.93 0.56 5.79
N ASN A 25 7.25 -0.57 5.73
CA ASN A 25 7.79 -1.90 5.49
C ASN A 25 6.91 -2.62 4.47
N LEU A 26 7.45 -3.67 3.85
CA LEU A 26 6.69 -4.55 2.98
C LEU A 26 6.08 -5.70 3.79
N TYR A 27 4.84 -6.04 3.44
CA TYR A 27 4.09 -7.11 4.08
C TYR A 27 3.44 -8.02 3.05
N PHE A 28 3.48 -9.32 3.32
CA PHE A 28 2.62 -10.30 2.68
C PHE A 28 1.25 -10.25 3.34
N MET A 29 0.21 -10.34 2.52
CA MET A 29 -1.17 -10.41 2.99
C MET A 29 -1.64 -11.87 3.09
N ASP A 30 -2.44 -12.19 4.10
CA ASP A 30 -3.15 -13.46 4.16
C ASP A 30 -4.13 -13.56 2.99
N MET A 31 -3.95 -14.60 2.15
CA MET A 31 -4.74 -14.76 0.94
C MET A 31 -6.19 -15.23 1.21
N LYS A 32 -6.44 -15.85 2.38
CA LYS A 32 -7.81 -16.18 2.80
C LYS A 32 -8.57 -14.91 3.13
N TYR A 33 -7.93 -14.02 3.89
CA TYR A 33 -8.47 -12.70 4.20
C TYR A 33 -8.76 -11.89 2.92
N VAL A 34 -7.82 -11.82 1.98
CA VAL A 34 -8.02 -11.10 0.70
C VAL A 34 -9.22 -11.68 -0.07
N ARG A 35 -9.38 -13.01 -0.10
CA ARG A 35 -10.56 -13.64 -0.74
C ARG A 35 -11.87 -13.31 -0.03
N ASP A 36 -11.87 -13.21 1.29
CA ASP A 36 -13.08 -12.83 2.03
C ASP A 36 -13.46 -11.38 1.80
N LEU A 37 -12.50 -10.47 1.64
CA LEU A 37 -12.74 -9.11 1.18
C LEU A 37 -13.30 -9.07 -0.26
N HIS A 38 -12.71 -9.87 -1.16
CA HIS A 38 -13.17 -9.97 -2.56
C HIS A 38 -14.63 -10.46 -2.69
N LYS A 39 -15.06 -11.39 -1.86
CA LYS A 39 -16.47 -11.81 -1.79
C LYS A 39 -17.43 -10.66 -1.44
N ALA A 40 -16.94 -9.70 -0.67
CA ALA A 40 -17.72 -8.53 -0.30
C ALA A 40 -17.68 -7.43 -1.36
N ASP A 41 -16.52 -7.21 -1.96
CA ASP A 41 -16.29 -6.21 -3.01
C ASP A 41 -15.43 -6.83 -4.12
N ASP A 42 -16.00 -7.12 -5.28
CA ASP A 42 -15.35 -7.78 -6.43
C ASP A 42 -14.21 -6.94 -7.05
N ARG A 43 -14.14 -5.64 -6.72
CA ARG A 43 -13.02 -4.76 -7.08
C ARG A 43 -11.74 -5.07 -6.34
N VAL A 44 -11.82 -5.73 -5.18
CA VAL A 44 -10.62 -6.19 -4.46
C VAL A 44 -9.90 -7.22 -5.32
N GLN A 45 -8.64 -6.95 -5.63
CA GLN A 45 -7.83 -7.89 -6.41
C GLN A 45 -7.68 -9.21 -5.64
N SER A 46 -8.23 -10.28 -6.19
CA SER A 46 -8.08 -11.63 -5.65
C SER A 46 -7.30 -12.50 -6.61
N VAL A 47 -6.43 -13.35 -6.07
CA VAL A 47 -5.74 -14.37 -6.85
C VAL A 47 -6.54 -15.66 -6.76
N SER A 48 -7.07 -16.13 -7.90
CA SER A 48 -7.74 -17.43 -7.95
C SER A 48 -6.76 -18.56 -7.62
N PRO A 49 -7.13 -19.49 -6.73
CA PRO A 49 -6.31 -20.67 -6.44
C PRO A 49 -6.06 -21.56 -7.66
N GLN A 50 -6.94 -21.48 -8.68
CA GLN A 50 -6.90 -22.30 -9.90
C GLN A 50 -5.91 -21.78 -10.94
N ILE A 51 -5.43 -20.55 -10.81
CA ILE A 51 -4.40 -20.02 -11.70
C ILE A 51 -3.05 -20.41 -11.10
N HIS A 52 -2.48 -21.53 -11.54
CA HIS A 52 -1.12 -22.00 -11.21
C HIS A 52 0.01 -21.00 -11.59
N LYS A 53 -0.33 -19.81 -12.03
CA LYS A 53 0.60 -18.72 -12.32
C LYS A 53 0.98 -18.02 -11.03
N SER A 54 2.07 -18.54 -10.48
CA SER A 54 2.89 -17.96 -9.44
C SER A 54 2.12 -17.55 -8.16
N ASN A 55 2.46 -18.22 -7.08
CA ASN A 55 2.29 -17.76 -5.70
C ASN A 55 2.99 -16.40 -5.49
N ARG A 56 2.63 -15.38 -6.28
CA ARG A 56 3.04 -14.03 -5.95
C ARG A 56 2.18 -13.61 -4.79
N PRO A 57 2.73 -13.57 -3.60
CA PRO A 57 1.96 -13.09 -2.46
C PRO A 57 1.52 -11.67 -2.75
N PHE A 58 0.33 -11.32 -2.31
CA PHE A 58 -0.13 -9.94 -2.30
C PHE A 58 0.82 -9.16 -1.37
N VAL A 59 1.63 -8.30 -1.95
CA VAL A 59 2.63 -7.51 -1.23
C VAL A 59 2.22 -6.06 -1.26
N GLY A 60 2.36 -5.38 -0.13
CA GLY A 60 2.06 -3.97 -0.05
C GLY A 60 2.74 -3.29 1.13
N ILE A 61 2.58 -1.99 1.18
CA ILE A 61 3.00 -1.15 2.29
C ILE A 61 1.80 -0.79 3.16
N VAL A 62 2.02 -0.66 4.46
CA VAL A 62 0.96 -0.30 5.41
C VAL A 62 1.02 1.18 5.74
N VAL A 63 -0.10 1.85 5.58
CA VAL A 63 -0.32 3.25 5.96
C VAL A 63 -1.52 3.36 6.90
N ILE A 64 -1.59 4.47 7.63
CA ILE A 64 -2.74 4.79 8.47
C ILE A 64 -3.62 5.78 7.73
N CYS A 65 -4.89 5.43 7.57
CA CYS A 65 -5.94 6.30 7.04
C CYS A 65 -7.05 6.38 8.09
N ASP A 66 -7.26 7.60 8.64
CA ASP A 66 -8.16 7.78 9.76
C ASP A 66 -7.71 6.92 10.96
N GLU A 67 -8.56 6.07 11.51
CA GLU A 67 -8.26 5.15 12.61
C GLU A 67 -7.94 3.72 12.14
N HIS A 68 -7.74 3.50 10.84
CA HIS A 68 -7.54 2.18 10.25
C HIS A 68 -6.17 2.04 9.61
N LYS A 69 -5.57 0.86 9.76
CA LYS A 69 -4.40 0.46 8.97
C LYS A 69 -4.88 -0.02 7.60
N TYR A 70 -4.23 0.46 6.55
CA TYR A 70 -4.51 0.07 5.16
C TYR A 70 -3.26 -0.47 4.49
N CYS A 71 -3.38 -1.58 3.77
CA CYS A 71 -2.34 -2.05 2.88
C CYS A 71 -2.57 -1.48 1.48
N ILE A 72 -1.56 -0.79 0.93
CA ILE A 72 -1.52 -0.34 -0.45
C ILE A 72 -0.74 -1.38 -1.25
N PRO A 73 -1.35 -2.07 -2.23
CA PRO A 73 -0.65 -3.08 -3.00
C PRO A 73 0.42 -2.49 -3.92
N LEU A 74 1.52 -3.25 -4.05
CA LEU A 74 2.56 -3.03 -5.04
C LEU A 74 2.36 -4.01 -6.21
N ASP A 75 2.28 -3.46 -7.41
CA ASP A 75 2.22 -4.25 -8.64
C ASP A 75 3.48 -4.05 -9.49
N SER A 76 3.89 -5.11 -10.18
CA SER A 76 4.97 -5.04 -11.16
C SER A 76 4.63 -4.03 -12.26
N ALA A 77 5.63 -3.28 -12.71
CA ALA A 77 5.48 -2.38 -13.84
C ALA A 77 5.05 -3.14 -15.10
N LYS A 78 4.11 -2.56 -15.86
CA LYS A 78 3.63 -3.05 -17.16
C LYS A 78 3.80 -1.94 -18.19
N GLU A 79 3.81 -2.27 -19.49
CA GLU A 79 3.97 -1.28 -20.57
C GLU A 79 2.99 -0.09 -20.44
N LYS A 80 1.72 -0.38 -20.14
CA LYS A 80 0.71 0.69 -19.94
C LYS A 80 1.09 1.70 -18.85
N HIS A 81 1.89 1.29 -17.86
CA HIS A 81 2.30 2.17 -16.77
C HIS A 81 3.39 3.16 -17.17
N LYS A 82 4.10 2.94 -18.29
CA LYS A 82 5.15 3.86 -18.78
C LYS A 82 4.56 5.21 -19.19
N THR A 83 3.39 5.20 -19.83
CA THR A 83 2.69 6.40 -20.31
C THR A 83 1.67 6.95 -19.32
N GLN A 84 1.22 6.13 -18.36
CA GLN A 84 0.24 6.53 -17.35
C GLN A 84 0.84 7.57 -16.39
N LYS A 85 0.22 8.73 -16.30
CA LYS A 85 0.63 9.77 -15.34
C LYS A 85 0.24 9.39 -13.91
N ASN A 86 1.03 9.87 -12.95
CA ASN A 86 0.65 9.76 -11.53
C ASN A 86 -0.63 10.54 -11.29
N ASP A 87 -1.57 9.92 -10.56
CA ASP A 87 -2.86 10.50 -10.19
C ASP A 87 -3.12 10.24 -8.70
N VAL A 88 -4.25 10.71 -8.18
CA VAL A 88 -4.63 10.56 -6.76
C VAL A 88 -4.67 9.08 -6.31
N ASP A 89 -5.01 8.18 -7.22
CA ASP A 89 -5.18 6.75 -6.99
C ASP A 89 -4.03 5.88 -7.49
N PHE A 90 -2.95 6.49 -8.04
CA PHE A 90 -1.88 5.75 -8.68
C PHE A 90 -0.53 6.47 -8.58
N THR A 91 0.55 5.72 -8.31
CA THR A 91 1.92 6.27 -8.28
C THR A 91 2.92 5.27 -8.84
N ARG A 92 3.79 5.73 -9.74
CA ARG A 92 4.90 4.97 -10.29
C ARG A 92 6.12 5.00 -9.37
N ILE A 93 6.82 3.89 -9.29
CA ILE A 93 8.08 3.75 -8.54
C ILE A 93 9.22 3.55 -9.53
N PHE A 94 10.26 4.36 -9.39
CA PHE A 94 11.41 4.34 -10.27
C PHE A 94 12.69 3.98 -9.50
N ASP A 95 13.60 3.30 -10.18
CA ASP A 95 14.99 3.10 -9.79
C ASP A 95 15.85 3.79 -10.85
N GLY A 96 16.34 5.00 -10.56
CA GLY A 96 16.81 5.92 -11.60
C GLY A 96 15.71 6.21 -12.61
N ASP A 97 15.99 5.99 -13.89
CA ASP A 97 15.01 6.20 -14.98
C ASP A 97 14.15 4.96 -15.27
N LYS A 98 14.45 3.84 -14.61
CA LYS A 98 13.74 2.58 -14.83
C LYS A 98 12.48 2.52 -13.98
N LEU A 99 11.31 2.41 -14.62
CA LEU A 99 10.06 2.08 -13.93
C LEU A 99 10.12 0.64 -13.44
N ILE A 100 10.08 0.42 -12.13
CA ILE A 100 10.20 -0.90 -11.51
C ILE A 100 8.87 -1.43 -10.98
N SER A 101 8.00 -0.56 -10.48
CA SER A 101 6.77 -0.95 -9.80
C SER A 101 5.77 0.19 -9.75
N VAL A 102 4.56 -0.11 -9.26
CA VAL A 102 3.50 0.89 -9.05
C VAL A 102 2.78 0.65 -7.74
N LEU A 103 2.33 1.74 -7.11
CA LEU A 103 1.42 1.74 -5.97
C LEU A 103 0.00 2.03 -6.44
N ASN A 104 -0.92 1.12 -6.15
CA ASN A 104 -2.33 1.23 -6.52
C ASN A 104 -3.18 1.60 -5.29
N PHE A 105 -3.32 2.89 -5.04
CA PHE A 105 -4.08 3.40 -3.88
C PHE A 105 -5.57 3.08 -3.99
N ASN A 106 -6.12 3.00 -5.21
CA ASN A 106 -7.50 2.62 -5.45
C ASN A 106 -7.83 1.20 -4.97
N ASN A 107 -6.81 0.33 -4.90
CA ASN A 107 -6.93 -1.06 -4.48
C ASN A 107 -6.50 -1.28 -3.02
N MET A 108 -6.25 -0.24 -2.25
CA MET A 108 -5.89 -0.40 -0.85
C MET A 108 -7.03 -1.08 -0.06
N ILE A 109 -6.64 -1.92 0.90
CA ILE A 109 -7.55 -2.70 1.72
C ILE A 109 -7.26 -2.46 3.21
N PRO A 110 -8.29 -2.39 4.07
CA PRO A 110 -8.08 -2.32 5.51
C PRO A 110 -7.44 -3.60 6.01
N ILE A 111 -6.62 -3.50 7.04
CA ILE A 111 -5.89 -4.66 7.59
C ILE A 111 -5.84 -4.64 9.11
N ASP A 112 -5.65 -5.85 9.66
CA ASP A 112 -5.19 -6.07 11.02
C ASP A 112 -3.87 -6.85 11.00
N GLU A 113 -3.07 -6.74 12.05
CA GLU A 113 -1.75 -7.38 12.13
C GLU A 113 -1.80 -8.90 12.00
N ARG A 114 -2.91 -9.53 12.37
CA ARG A 114 -3.16 -10.97 12.23
C ARG A 114 -3.18 -11.45 10.77
N PHE A 115 -3.45 -10.55 9.83
CA PHE A 115 -3.58 -10.88 8.40
C PHE A 115 -2.38 -10.47 7.57
N ILE A 116 -1.30 -10.03 8.21
CA ILE A 116 -0.08 -9.61 7.51
C ILE A 116 1.16 -10.28 8.08
N LYS A 117 2.15 -10.49 7.23
CA LYS A 117 3.48 -10.96 7.62
C LYS A 117 4.53 -10.07 6.97
N LYS A 118 5.44 -9.53 7.77
CA LYS A 118 6.54 -8.72 7.23
C LYS A 118 7.41 -9.54 6.29
N VAL A 119 7.75 -8.92 5.14
CA VAL A 119 8.64 -9.55 4.14
C VAL A 119 10.07 -9.58 4.68
N ASP A 120 10.68 -10.75 4.65
CA ASP A 120 12.12 -10.88 4.93
C ASP A 120 12.92 -10.47 3.71
N LEU A 121 13.63 -9.35 3.84
CA LEU A 121 14.46 -8.78 2.78
C LEU A 121 15.93 -9.20 2.88
N LYS A 122 16.30 -10.02 3.87
CA LYS A 122 17.68 -10.49 4.04
C LYS A 122 18.01 -11.48 2.91
N ILE A 123 18.98 -11.14 2.07
CA ILE A 123 19.49 -12.04 1.04
C ILE A 123 20.36 -13.09 1.73
N SER A 124 20.05 -14.35 1.48
CA SER A 124 20.73 -15.51 2.05
C SER A 124 21.54 -16.25 0.97
N PRO A 125 22.68 -16.89 1.31
CA PRO A 125 23.36 -17.80 0.40
C PRO A 125 22.50 -18.98 -0.06
N LYS A 126 21.41 -19.28 0.66
CA LYS A 126 20.45 -20.34 0.33
C LYS A 126 19.38 -19.88 -0.68
N ASP A 127 19.30 -18.57 -0.97
CA ASP A 127 18.35 -18.06 -1.95
C ASP A 127 18.78 -18.47 -3.36
N ASN A 128 17.87 -19.03 -4.13
CA ASN A 128 18.12 -19.19 -5.55
C ASN A 128 18.18 -17.82 -6.27
N PRO A 129 18.71 -17.73 -7.51
CA PRO A 129 18.85 -16.46 -8.21
C PRO A 129 17.54 -15.68 -8.35
N ALA A 130 16.40 -16.37 -8.55
CA ALA A 130 15.10 -15.72 -8.67
C ALA A 130 14.65 -15.10 -7.33
N GLN A 131 14.84 -15.80 -6.22
CA GLN A 131 14.56 -15.30 -4.87
C GLN A 131 15.44 -14.11 -4.51
N ALA A 132 16.75 -14.19 -4.78
CA ALA A 132 17.67 -13.10 -4.53
C ALA A 132 17.30 -11.85 -5.37
N ASN A 133 16.96 -12.02 -6.65
CA ASN A 133 16.53 -10.93 -7.52
C ASN A 133 15.21 -10.31 -7.05
N TYR A 134 14.25 -11.13 -6.61
CA TYR A 134 13.01 -10.64 -6.03
C TYR A 134 13.25 -9.80 -4.77
N LYS A 135 14.09 -10.28 -3.85
CA LYS A 135 14.46 -9.52 -2.64
C LYS A 135 15.16 -8.20 -2.97
N ARG A 136 16.06 -8.19 -3.97
CA ARG A 136 16.70 -6.95 -4.45
C ARG A 136 15.68 -5.94 -4.99
N LEU A 137 14.69 -6.42 -5.75
CA LEU A 137 13.60 -5.57 -6.23
C LEU A 137 12.81 -4.99 -5.05
N CYS A 138 12.38 -5.83 -4.11
CA CYS A 138 11.66 -5.40 -2.91
C CYS A 138 12.43 -4.38 -2.07
N ILE A 139 13.78 -4.52 -1.97
CA ILE A 139 14.63 -3.55 -1.29
C ILE A 139 14.54 -2.18 -1.98
N LYS A 140 14.68 -2.13 -3.31
CA LYS A 140 14.58 -0.89 -4.08
C LYS A 140 13.20 -0.23 -3.93
N GLU A 141 12.14 -1.03 -4.02
CA GLU A 141 10.75 -0.58 -3.85
C GLU A 141 10.53 0.05 -2.48
N ILE A 142 10.95 -0.62 -1.39
CA ILE A 142 10.72 -0.10 -0.04
C ILE A 142 11.61 1.10 0.29
N GLU A 143 12.82 1.16 -0.24
CA GLU A 143 13.68 2.34 -0.10
C GLU A 143 13.07 3.56 -0.76
N TRP A 144 12.53 3.39 -1.98
CA TRP A 144 11.79 4.46 -2.66
C TRP A 144 10.55 4.89 -1.84
N CYS A 145 9.76 3.93 -1.35
CA CYS A 145 8.60 4.22 -0.52
C CYS A 145 8.96 4.98 0.76
N ARG A 146 10.06 4.64 1.41
CA ARG A 146 10.55 5.32 2.62
C ARG A 146 11.00 6.74 2.35
N LYS A 147 11.69 6.98 1.23
CA LYS A 147 12.08 8.34 0.79
C LYS A 147 10.86 9.21 0.49
N ASN A 148 9.76 8.61 0.07
CA ASN A 148 8.51 9.29 -0.30
C ASN A 148 7.37 9.08 0.72
N GLN A 149 7.67 8.63 1.94
CA GLN A 149 6.66 8.18 2.91
C GLN A 149 5.59 9.23 3.18
N GLU A 150 5.96 10.48 3.42
CA GLU A 150 4.98 11.55 3.70
C GLU A 150 4.02 11.79 2.53
N ALA A 151 4.55 11.78 1.30
CA ALA A 151 3.74 11.95 0.10
C ALA A 151 2.77 10.77 -0.10
N ILE A 152 3.23 9.54 0.16
CA ILE A 152 2.41 8.32 0.08
C ILE A 152 1.27 8.38 1.10
N VAL A 153 1.59 8.63 2.37
CA VAL A 153 0.59 8.69 3.45
C VAL A 153 -0.43 9.81 3.18
N ARG A 154 0.03 10.97 2.76
CA ARG A 154 -0.84 12.10 2.38
C ARG A 154 -1.76 11.73 1.21
N LYS A 155 -1.25 11.05 0.20
CA LYS A 155 -2.02 10.61 -0.97
C LYS A 155 -3.07 9.56 -0.59
N ALA A 156 -2.72 8.57 0.22
CA ALA A 156 -3.63 7.54 0.72
C ALA A 156 -4.80 8.18 1.48
N ASN A 157 -4.50 9.06 2.44
CA ASN A 157 -5.51 9.78 3.20
C ASN A 157 -6.39 10.66 2.31
N LYS A 158 -5.78 11.39 1.37
CA LYS A 158 -6.54 12.22 0.40
C LYS A 158 -7.54 11.38 -0.38
N LEU A 159 -7.10 10.22 -0.92
CA LEU A 159 -7.99 9.33 -1.67
C LEU A 159 -9.09 8.76 -0.76
N TYR A 160 -8.73 8.29 0.44
CA TYR A 160 -9.66 7.72 1.41
C TYR A 160 -10.83 8.67 1.70
N TYR A 161 -10.55 9.95 1.99
CA TYR A 161 -11.61 10.93 2.24
C TYR A 161 -12.31 11.38 0.96
N LEU A 162 -11.59 11.46 -0.17
CA LEU A 162 -12.17 11.92 -1.44
C LEU A 162 -13.28 11.01 -1.94
N VAL A 163 -13.07 9.69 -1.90
CA VAL A 163 -14.07 8.72 -2.42
C VAL A 163 -15.33 8.62 -1.56
N GLN A 164 -15.28 9.12 -0.32
CA GLN A 164 -16.43 9.16 0.58
C GLN A 164 -17.28 10.41 0.40
N LYS A 165 -16.79 11.44 -0.32
CA LYS A 165 -17.56 12.67 -0.55
C LYS A 165 -18.73 12.42 -1.50
N PRO A 166 -19.90 13.05 -1.27
CA PRO A 166 -21.06 12.94 -2.17
C PRO A 166 -20.75 13.35 -3.61
N ASN A 167 -19.91 14.39 -3.78
CA ASN A 167 -19.51 14.96 -5.07
C ASN A 167 -18.25 14.32 -5.67
N CYS A 168 -17.82 13.14 -5.17
CA CYS A 168 -16.71 12.42 -5.79
C CYS A 168 -17.04 12.01 -7.21
N SER A 169 -16.06 12.15 -8.12
CA SER A 169 -16.18 11.67 -9.50
C SER A 169 -16.64 10.20 -9.54
N GLY A 170 -17.73 9.93 -10.28
CA GLY A 170 -18.27 8.57 -10.44
C GLY A 170 -17.23 7.60 -11.04
N ILE A 171 -16.35 8.09 -11.92
CA ILE A 171 -15.26 7.30 -12.51
C ILE A 171 -14.26 6.88 -11.44
N LEU A 172 -13.81 7.81 -10.59
CA LEU A 172 -12.88 7.50 -9.50
C LEU A 172 -13.52 6.54 -8.49
N LYS A 173 -14.77 6.79 -8.12
CA LYS A 173 -15.50 5.94 -7.17
C LYS A 173 -15.69 4.51 -7.67
N LYS A 174 -15.92 4.32 -8.99
CA LYS A 174 -16.01 2.98 -9.60
C LYS A 174 -14.68 2.24 -9.65
N ARG A 175 -13.56 2.96 -9.75
CA ARG A 175 -12.20 2.36 -9.78
C ARG A 175 -11.67 1.97 -8.40
N CYS A 176 -12.19 2.59 -7.35
CA CYS A 176 -11.72 2.34 -5.98
C CYS A 176 -12.52 1.24 -5.30
N ASN A 177 -11.86 0.47 -4.45
CA ASN A 177 -12.53 -0.41 -3.49
C ASN A 177 -13.48 0.41 -2.61
N ASP A 178 -14.54 -0.20 -2.14
CA ASP A 178 -15.44 0.40 -1.15
C ASP A 178 -14.82 0.29 0.26
N PHE A 179 -14.00 1.27 0.62
CA PHE A 179 -13.23 1.23 1.85
C PHE A 179 -14.11 1.01 3.09
N LYS A 180 -15.25 1.71 3.19
CA LYS A 180 -16.15 1.57 4.33
C LYS A 180 -16.85 0.21 4.39
N LYS A 181 -17.16 -0.38 3.25
CA LYS A 181 -17.68 -1.75 3.18
C LYS A 181 -16.65 -2.76 3.64
N LEU A 182 -15.39 -2.60 3.20
CA LEU A 182 -14.30 -3.49 3.59
C LEU A 182 -13.93 -3.37 5.07
N GLU A 183 -13.99 -2.16 5.66
CA GLU A 183 -13.80 -1.96 7.11
C GLU A 183 -14.85 -2.73 7.92
N LYS A 184 -16.13 -2.71 7.49
CA LYS A 184 -17.18 -3.50 8.14
C LYS A 184 -16.93 -5.01 8.05
N VAL A 185 -16.35 -5.49 6.95
CA VAL A 185 -15.97 -6.90 6.81
C VAL A 185 -14.83 -7.23 7.77
N LEU A 186 -13.79 -6.39 7.83
CA LEU A 186 -12.69 -6.55 8.77
C LEU A 186 -13.23 -6.62 10.22
N SER A 187 -14.05 -5.66 10.64
CA SER A 187 -14.63 -5.63 11.99
C SER A 187 -15.39 -6.93 12.33
N LYS A 188 -16.19 -7.45 11.38
CA LYS A 188 -16.90 -8.72 11.56
C LYS A 188 -15.96 -9.94 11.67
N LEU A 189 -14.85 -9.94 10.97
CA LEU A 189 -13.85 -10.99 11.08
C LEU A 189 -13.10 -10.91 12.41
N MET A 190 -12.85 -9.68 12.90
CA MET A 190 -12.19 -9.45 14.19
C MET A 190 -13.00 -9.94 15.38
N THR A 191 -14.34 -9.92 15.31
CA THR A 191 -15.20 -10.44 16.37
C THR A 191 -15.30 -11.96 16.41
N LYS A 192 -14.83 -12.67 15.37
CA LYS A 192 -14.85 -14.14 15.28
C LYS A 192 -13.56 -14.79 15.79
N TYR A 193 -12.53 -14.00 16.07
CA TYR A 193 -11.22 -14.41 16.59
C TYR A 193 -10.92 -13.70 17.92
#